data_8b2642091f48dd80417d63873aa7341c
#
_entry.id   8b2642091f48dd80417d63873aa7341c
#
_cell.length_a   1.000
_cell.length_b   1.000
_cell.length_c   1.000
_cell.angle_alpha   90.00
_cell.angle_beta   90.00
_cell.angle_gamma   90.00
#
_symmetry.space_group_name_H-M   'P 1'
#
loop_
_entity.id
_entity.type
_entity.pdbx_description
1 polymer ?
#
loop_
_entity_poly.entity_id
_entity_poly.type
_entity_poly.pdbx_seq_one_letter_code
_entity_poly.pdbx_strand_id
1 'polypeptide(L)'
;MATITKLGRLCLDDTPIKPGAGYKPDAEISIVPGTDIGWVVVNGLLIADRSLLTGISWDDLDAQGLAFGKDITIGRQDFRIRLLKVGYEEDVPNEWDTALDITGEEDGLWHWSMNLFWGQEVAEDPSYRARRGYVSARCWDWSFSSSRSASLGFRPALEPLPSDGLRPGSRACAIGGQSILYGELVDQTAYDVILRPGSKTVLAEVDEGKLAMCLPDGNLVVDSSKVIMQVYPGEIHTEGDK
;
A
#
# COMPACT_ATOMS: atom_id res chain seq x y z
N MET A 1 15.32 7.34 -1.63
CA MET A 1 14.63 6.76 -2.82
C MET A 1 13.43 6.02 -2.29
N ALA A 2 12.25 6.13 -2.93
CA ALA A 2 11.03 5.47 -2.44
C ALA A 2 11.15 3.95 -2.54
N THR A 3 10.72 3.24 -1.49
CA THR A 3 10.68 1.78 -1.48
C THR A 3 9.45 1.29 -2.26
N ILE A 4 9.67 0.53 -3.33
CA ILE A 4 8.60 -0.14 -4.08
C ILE A 4 8.66 -1.63 -3.80
N THR A 5 7.57 -2.17 -3.28
CA THR A 5 7.38 -3.62 -3.15
C THR A 5 6.44 -4.15 -4.22
N LYS A 6 6.61 -5.42 -4.60
CA LYS A 6 5.72 -6.11 -5.53
C LYS A 6 4.89 -7.13 -4.77
N LEU A 7 3.58 -6.94 -4.75
CA LEU A 7 2.66 -7.79 -3.99
C LEU A 7 1.31 -7.88 -4.70
N GLY A 8 0.79 -9.10 -4.82
CA GLY A 8 -0.53 -9.37 -5.36
C GLY A 8 -0.62 -9.32 -6.89
N ARG A 9 -1.71 -9.89 -7.37
CA ARG A 9 -2.15 -9.91 -8.77
C ARG A 9 -3.61 -9.49 -8.81
N LEU A 10 -3.91 -8.52 -9.67
CA LEU A 10 -5.27 -8.03 -9.88
C LEU A 10 -6.07 -9.01 -10.73
N CYS A 11 -7.32 -9.28 -10.31
CA CYS A 11 -8.27 -10.09 -11.08
C CYS A 11 -9.61 -9.35 -11.22
N LEU A 12 -10.29 -9.61 -12.34
CA LEU A 12 -11.72 -9.31 -12.53
C LEU A 12 -12.44 -10.64 -12.80
N ASP A 13 -13.48 -10.96 -12.04
CA ASP A 13 -14.19 -12.25 -12.10
C ASP A 13 -13.20 -13.44 -12.10
N ASP A 14 -12.24 -13.44 -11.14
CA ASP A 14 -11.15 -14.40 -10.99
C ASP A 14 -10.16 -14.47 -12.18
N THR A 15 -10.34 -13.63 -13.20
CA THR A 15 -9.44 -13.60 -14.37
C THR A 15 -8.33 -12.58 -14.13
N PRO A 16 -7.05 -12.99 -14.15
CA PRO A 16 -5.92 -12.07 -14.00
C PRO A 16 -5.88 -11.01 -15.09
N ILE A 17 -5.69 -9.76 -14.68
CA ILE A 17 -5.53 -8.62 -15.56
C ILE A 17 -4.30 -7.78 -15.19
N LYS A 18 -3.83 -6.96 -16.12
CA LYS A 18 -2.71 -6.05 -15.85
C LYS A 18 -3.20 -4.79 -15.13
N PRO A 19 -2.41 -4.24 -14.18
CA PRO A 19 -2.66 -2.91 -13.64
C PRO A 19 -2.82 -1.86 -14.75
N GLY A 20 -3.81 -0.98 -14.59
CA GLY A 20 -4.19 0.01 -15.60
C GLY A 20 -5.23 -0.47 -16.63
N ALA A 21 -5.72 -1.70 -16.52
CA ALA A 21 -6.78 -2.20 -17.39
C ALA A 21 -8.11 -1.46 -17.18
N GLY A 22 -8.95 -1.45 -18.24
CA GLY A 22 -10.32 -0.94 -18.15
C GLY A 22 -11.21 -1.86 -17.29
N TYR A 23 -12.02 -1.25 -16.42
CA TYR A 23 -13.01 -1.98 -15.64
C TYR A 23 -14.18 -2.44 -16.52
N LYS A 24 -14.65 -3.64 -16.27
CA LYS A 24 -15.88 -4.16 -16.83
C LYS A 24 -16.98 -3.99 -15.77
N PRO A 25 -18.07 -3.27 -16.07
CA PRO A 25 -19.17 -3.11 -15.12
C PRO A 25 -19.64 -4.44 -14.52
N ASP A 26 -19.96 -4.41 -13.25
CA ASP A 26 -20.42 -5.54 -12.44
C ASP A 26 -19.39 -6.68 -12.21
N ALA A 27 -18.17 -6.55 -12.76
CA ALA A 27 -17.12 -7.52 -12.49
C ALA A 27 -16.61 -7.42 -11.05
N GLU A 28 -16.43 -8.56 -10.39
CA GLU A 28 -15.84 -8.62 -9.07
C GLU A 28 -14.34 -8.31 -9.11
N ILE A 29 -13.90 -7.42 -8.22
CA ILE A 29 -12.49 -7.03 -8.08
C ILE A 29 -11.87 -7.84 -6.95
N SER A 30 -10.79 -8.55 -7.26
CA SER A 30 -10.00 -9.27 -6.26
C SER A 30 -8.51 -9.08 -6.46
N ILE A 31 -7.73 -9.22 -5.37
CA ILE A 31 -6.28 -9.29 -5.40
C ILE A 31 -5.87 -10.61 -4.80
N VAL A 32 -5.23 -11.44 -5.62
CA VAL A 32 -4.77 -12.78 -5.25
C VAL A 32 -3.24 -12.80 -5.11
N PRO A 33 -2.64 -13.86 -4.56
CA PRO A 33 -1.18 -13.99 -4.48
C PRO A 33 -0.49 -13.81 -5.84
N GLY A 34 0.57 -13.00 -5.87
CA GLY A 34 1.33 -12.65 -7.08
C GLY A 34 2.30 -11.51 -6.81
N THR A 35 2.96 -11.02 -7.86
CA THR A 35 3.95 -9.95 -7.78
C THR A 35 3.77 -8.92 -8.90
N ASP A 36 2.55 -8.74 -9.38
CA ASP A 36 2.27 -7.91 -10.57
C ASP A 36 1.99 -6.45 -10.21
N ILE A 37 1.53 -6.18 -8.97
CA ILE A 37 1.17 -4.84 -8.52
C ILE A 37 2.35 -4.21 -7.78
N GLY A 38 2.71 -2.97 -8.15
CA GLY A 38 3.70 -2.15 -7.46
C GLY A 38 3.07 -1.30 -6.37
N TRP A 39 3.68 -1.30 -5.20
CA TRP A 39 3.26 -0.51 -4.05
C TRP A 39 4.40 0.33 -3.52
N VAL A 40 4.16 1.61 -3.34
CA VAL A 40 5.06 2.54 -2.68
C VAL A 40 4.76 2.53 -1.19
N VAL A 41 5.78 2.32 -0.36
CA VAL A 41 5.63 2.28 1.10
C VAL A 41 5.78 3.68 1.66
N VAL A 42 4.74 4.19 2.31
CA VAL A 42 4.72 5.53 2.93
C VAL A 42 4.01 5.46 4.28
N ASN A 43 4.72 5.81 5.35
CA ASN A 43 4.19 5.78 6.72
C ASN A 43 3.48 4.47 7.09
N GLY A 44 4.05 3.33 6.63
CA GLY A 44 3.49 2.01 6.85
C GLY A 44 2.29 1.65 5.95
N LEU A 45 1.80 2.57 5.13
CA LEU A 45 0.77 2.33 4.14
C LEU A 45 1.42 1.91 2.81
N LEU A 46 0.83 0.96 2.10
CA LEU A 46 1.25 0.55 0.77
C LEU A 46 0.30 1.18 -0.25
N ILE A 47 0.78 2.17 -1.01
CA ILE A 47 -0.02 2.90 -2.00
C ILE A 47 0.31 2.35 -3.39
N ALA A 48 -0.71 2.00 -4.18
CA ALA A 48 -0.48 1.54 -5.56
C ALA A 48 0.26 2.59 -6.38
N ASP A 49 1.33 2.19 -7.07
CA ASP A 49 2.17 3.08 -7.89
C ASP A 49 1.39 3.73 -9.04
N ARG A 50 0.23 3.17 -9.38
CA ARG A 50 -0.68 3.62 -10.45
C ARG A 50 -2.13 3.26 -10.15
N SER A 51 -3.07 3.81 -10.94
CA SER A 51 -4.43 3.29 -10.97
C SER A 51 -4.41 1.83 -11.46
N LEU A 52 -4.95 0.92 -10.66
CA LEU A 52 -5.03 -0.50 -11.01
C LEU A 52 -6.11 -0.78 -12.06
N LEU A 53 -7.20 -0.01 -12.01
CA LEU A 53 -8.31 -0.05 -12.95
C LEU A 53 -8.64 1.36 -13.41
N THR A 54 -9.15 1.50 -14.63
CA THR A 54 -9.71 2.73 -15.20
C THR A 54 -11.13 2.51 -15.66
N GLY A 55 -11.89 3.58 -15.86
CA GLY A 55 -13.29 3.48 -16.29
C GLY A 55 -14.24 2.90 -15.24
N ILE A 56 -13.86 2.97 -13.98
CA ILE A 56 -14.66 2.52 -12.83
C ILE A 56 -15.21 3.73 -12.08
N SER A 57 -16.49 3.67 -11.68
CA SER A 57 -17.08 4.71 -10.86
C SER A 57 -16.76 4.52 -9.38
N TRP A 58 -16.92 5.58 -8.61
CA TRP A 58 -16.80 5.48 -7.16
C TRP A 58 -17.89 4.59 -6.58
N ASP A 59 -19.10 4.65 -7.14
CA ASP A 59 -20.24 3.83 -6.72
C ASP A 59 -19.96 2.32 -6.93
N ASP A 60 -19.25 1.93 -8.01
CA ASP A 60 -18.82 0.53 -8.23
C ASP A 60 -17.83 0.08 -7.15
N LEU A 61 -16.93 0.98 -6.73
CA LEU A 61 -15.95 0.69 -5.68
C LEU A 61 -16.62 0.55 -4.31
N ASP A 62 -17.56 1.45 -3.99
CA ASP A 62 -18.30 1.42 -2.74
C ASP A 62 -19.19 0.18 -2.62
N ALA A 63 -19.86 -0.20 -3.70
CA ALA A 63 -20.68 -1.42 -3.76
C ALA A 63 -19.88 -2.70 -3.46
N GLN A 64 -18.57 -2.68 -3.71
CA GLN A 64 -17.65 -3.79 -3.40
C GLN A 64 -16.91 -3.62 -2.06
N GLY A 65 -17.20 -2.55 -1.29
CA GLY A 65 -16.55 -2.23 -0.03
C GLY A 65 -15.15 -1.64 -0.17
N LEU A 66 -14.73 -1.26 -1.38
CA LEU A 66 -13.37 -0.80 -1.68
C LEU A 66 -13.17 0.70 -1.45
N ALA A 67 -14.24 1.46 -1.25
CA ALA A 67 -14.12 2.89 -0.99
C ALA A 67 -13.56 3.17 0.42
N PHE A 68 -14.17 2.60 1.46
CA PHE A 68 -13.80 2.87 2.86
C PHE A 68 -13.00 1.77 3.52
N GLY A 69 -12.99 0.57 2.96
CA GLY A 69 -12.12 -0.51 3.37
C GLY A 69 -12.79 -1.89 3.43
N LYS A 70 -12.13 -2.85 2.80
CA LYS A 70 -12.46 -4.27 2.81
C LYS A 70 -11.22 -5.04 3.24
N ASP A 71 -11.36 -5.91 4.22
CA ASP A 71 -10.26 -6.76 4.65
C ASP A 71 -10.04 -7.86 3.63
N ILE A 72 -8.79 -8.06 3.23
CA ILE A 72 -8.35 -9.04 2.24
C ILE A 72 -7.07 -9.74 2.72
N THR A 73 -6.86 -10.96 2.25
CA THR A 73 -5.63 -11.71 2.50
C THR A 73 -4.88 -11.92 1.18
N ILE A 74 -3.63 -11.48 1.12
CA ILE A 74 -2.74 -11.73 -0.03
C ILE A 74 -1.68 -12.72 0.42
N GLY A 75 -1.80 -13.98 -0.02
CA GLY A 75 -0.97 -15.06 0.49
C GLY A 75 -1.29 -15.39 1.95
N ARG A 76 -0.48 -14.92 2.88
CA ARG A 76 -0.68 -15.10 4.33
C ARG A 76 -0.63 -13.77 5.09
N GLN A 77 -0.70 -12.68 4.36
CA GLN A 77 -0.64 -11.33 4.89
C GLN A 77 -2.02 -10.68 4.77
N ASP A 78 -2.48 -10.07 5.85
CA ASP A 78 -3.79 -9.47 5.93
C ASP A 78 -3.70 -7.94 5.78
N PHE A 79 -4.59 -7.40 4.98
CA PHE A 79 -4.64 -5.98 4.66
C PHE A 79 -6.08 -5.50 4.62
N ARG A 80 -6.27 -4.22 4.91
CA ARG A 80 -7.47 -3.49 4.52
C ARG A 80 -7.20 -2.73 3.24
N ILE A 81 -7.87 -3.12 2.14
CA ILE A 81 -7.81 -2.39 0.87
C ILE A 81 -8.87 -1.31 0.85
N ARG A 82 -8.50 -0.09 0.46
CA ARG A 82 -9.39 1.07 0.40
C ARG A 82 -8.88 2.14 -0.57
N LEU A 83 -9.72 3.13 -0.85
CA LEU A 83 -9.27 4.37 -1.48
C LEU A 83 -8.38 5.17 -0.52
N LEU A 84 -7.53 6.02 -1.08
CA LEU A 84 -6.75 7.01 -0.34
C LEU A 84 -7.63 8.13 0.20
N LYS A 85 -7.23 8.69 1.33
CA LYS A 85 -7.71 10.00 1.78
C LYS A 85 -6.93 11.06 1.03
N VAL A 86 -7.65 11.87 0.26
CA VAL A 86 -7.04 12.84 -0.66
C VAL A 86 -7.37 14.30 -0.32
N GLY A 87 -8.09 14.54 0.80
CA GLY A 87 -8.50 15.84 1.29
C GLY A 87 -9.83 16.34 0.70
N TYR A 88 -10.48 17.25 1.44
CA TYR A 88 -11.72 17.90 1.02
C TYR A 88 -11.48 19.13 0.16
N GLU A 89 -10.29 19.72 0.29
CA GLU A 89 -9.84 20.95 -0.33
C GLU A 89 -8.35 20.83 -0.65
N GLU A 90 -7.83 21.77 -1.46
CA GLU A 90 -6.50 21.67 -2.05
C GLU A 90 -5.37 21.62 -1.00
N ASP A 91 -5.48 22.31 0.13
CA ASP A 91 -4.41 22.44 1.13
C ASP A 91 -4.67 21.69 2.45
N VAL A 92 -5.67 20.81 2.49
CA VAL A 92 -5.96 20.04 3.70
C VAL A 92 -5.02 18.83 3.80
N PRO A 93 -4.32 18.64 4.95
CA PRO A 93 -3.45 17.48 5.14
C PRO A 93 -4.15 16.15 4.84
N ASN A 94 -3.55 15.33 4.00
CA ASN A 94 -4.13 14.08 3.54
C ASN A 94 -3.04 13.04 3.22
N GLU A 95 -3.43 11.78 2.98
CA GLU A 95 -2.48 10.70 2.73
C GLU A 95 -1.72 10.86 1.40
N TRP A 96 -2.40 11.37 0.37
CA TRP A 96 -1.77 11.53 -0.95
C TRP A 96 -0.70 12.62 -0.94
N ASP A 97 -1.01 13.81 -0.45
CA ASP A 97 -0.04 14.90 -0.39
C ASP A 97 1.12 14.55 0.56
N THR A 98 0.84 13.86 1.68
CA THR A 98 1.88 13.32 2.56
C THR A 98 2.80 12.35 1.81
N ALA A 99 2.24 11.48 0.95
CA ALA A 99 3.04 10.57 0.14
C ALA A 99 3.94 11.33 -0.83
N LEU A 100 3.43 12.35 -1.51
CA LEU A 100 4.19 13.19 -2.42
C LEU A 100 5.31 13.98 -1.71
N ASP A 101 5.02 14.52 -0.51
CA ASP A 101 6.02 15.24 0.29
C ASP A 101 7.21 14.35 0.69
N ILE A 102 6.95 13.07 0.96
CA ILE A 102 7.96 12.11 1.38
C ILE A 102 8.76 11.55 0.20
N THR A 103 8.10 11.27 -0.93
CA THR A 103 8.70 10.50 -2.03
C THR A 103 9.00 11.31 -3.29
N GLY A 104 8.49 12.55 -3.36
CA GLY A 104 8.50 13.37 -4.57
C GLY A 104 7.30 13.09 -5.48
N GLU A 105 7.14 13.96 -6.49
CA GLU A 105 5.98 13.99 -7.39
C GLU A 105 6.24 13.36 -8.76
N GLU A 106 7.34 12.62 -8.90
CA GLU A 106 7.80 12.08 -10.17
C GLU A 106 6.74 11.18 -10.83
N ASP A 107 6.33 11.50 -12.06
CA ASP A 107 5.37 10.69 -12.81
C ASP A 107 5.89 9.27 -13.08
N GLY A 108 7.20 9.11 -13.21
CA GLY A 108 7.83 7.80 -13.33
C GLY A 108 7.63 6.89 -12.13
N LEU A 109 7.39 7.45 -10.93
CA LEU A 109 7.03 6.72 -9.72
C LEU A 109 5.53 6.51 -9.60
N TRP A 110 4.76 7.58 -9.80
CA TRP A 110 3.35 7.63 -9.41
C TRP A 110 2.36 7.49 -10.57
N HIS A 111 2.79 7.60 -11.80
CA HIS A 111 1.96 7.44 -13.02
C HIS A 111 0.64 8.23 -12.94
N TRP A 112 0.73 9.51 -12.54
CA TRP A 112 -0.42 10.40 -12.40
C TRP A 112 -0.77 11.13 -13.70
N SER A 113 0.19 11.28 -14.62
CA SER A 113 0.00 12.04 -15.87
C SER A 113 -1.11 11.42 -16.71
N MET A 114 -2.08 12.24 -17.10
CA MET A 114 -3.28 11.84 -17.83
C MET A 114 -4.16 10.79 -17.13
N ASN A 115 -3.93 10.54 -15.83
CA ASN A 115 -4.68 9.59 -15.01
C ASN A 115 -5.22 10.26 -13.75
N LEU A 116 -6.53 10.21 -13.59
CA LEU A 116 -7.25 10.57 -12.38
C LEU A 116 -7.47 9.32 -11.52
N PHE A 117 -7.59 9.53 -10.22
CA PHE A 117 -8.03 8.46 -9.33
C PHE A 117 -8.96 9.01 -8.24
N TRP A 118 -9.85 8.13 -7.78
CA TRP A 118 -10.82 8.43 -6.74
C TRP A 118 -10.18 8.53 -5.35
N GLY A 119 -10.65 9.50 -4.55
CA GLY A 119 -10.44 9.57 -3.10
C GLY A 119 -11.65 9.08 -2.31
N GLN A 120 -11.50 9.01 -0.99
CA GLN A 120 -12.61 8.64 -0.07
C GLN A 120 -13.62 9.77 0.13
N GLU A 121 -13.21 11.03 0.01
CA GLU A 121 -13.96 12.19 0.46
C GLU A 121 -15.22 12.41 -0.35
N VAL A 122 -16.28 12.71 0.41
CA VAL A 122 -17.63 13.05 -0.08
C VAL A 122 -17.80 14.54 0.05
N ALA A 123 -18.26 15.23 -1.00
CA ALA A 123 -18.58 16.66 -0.96
C ALA A 123 -19.82 16.94 -0.10
N GLU A 124 -20.13 18.22 0.12
CA GLU A 124 -21.42 18.62 0.72
C GLU A 124 -22.61 18.09 -0.07
N ASP A 125 -22.54 18.17 -1.40
CA ASP A 125 -23.44 17.42 -2.28
C ASP A 125 -22.96 15.96 -2.35
N PRO A 126 -23.72 15.00 -1.77
CA PRO A 126 -23.31 13.59 -1.68
C PRO A 126 -23.21 12.88 -3.03
N SER A 127 -23.55 13.54 -4.13
CA SER A 127 -23.34 13.01 -5.48
C SER A 127 -21.90 13.16 -5.99
N TYR A 128 -21.06 13.96 -5.30
CA TYR A 128 -19.67 14.21 -5.72
C TYR A 128 -18.65 13.53 -4.80
N ARG A 129 -17.52 13.14 -5.42
CA ARG A 129 -16.36 12.52 -4.77
C ARG A 129 -15.08 13.21 -5.20
N ALA A 130 -14.12 13.31 -4.26
CA ALA A 130 -12.80 13.85 -4.55
C ALA A 130 -12.02 12.97 -5.51
N ARG A 131 -11.22 13.60 -6.36
CA ARG A 131 -10.30 12.94 -7.28
C ARG A 131 -8.99 13.71 -7.38
N ARG A 132 -7.91 13.01 -7.73
CA ARG A 132 -6.56 13.57 -7.88
C ARG A 132 -5.90 13.15 -9.19
N GLY A 133 -4.87 13.92 -9.61
CA GLY A 133 -4.01 13.58 -10.74
C GLY A 133 -4.35 14.33 -12.02
N TYR A 134 -3.93 13.81 -13.17
CA TYR A 134 -4.15 14.24 -14.55
C TYR A 134 -3.13 15.28 -15.05
N VAL A 135 -3.21 16.54 -14.62
CA VAL A 135 -2.32 17.63 -15.07
C VAL A 135 -1.11 17.82 -14.15
N SER A 136 -1.25 17.43 -12.88
CA SER A 136 -0.17 17.37 -11.90
C SER A 136 -0.51 16.32 -10.84
N ALA A 137 0.48 15.87 -10.08
CA ALA A 137 0.26 14.94 -8.98
C ALA A 137 -0.71 15.51 -7.93
N ARG A 138 -0.62 16.83 -7.66
CA ARG A 138 -1.44 17.52 -6.66
C ARG A 138 -2.76 18.07 -7.19
N CYS A 139 -3.02 17.97 -8.49
CA CYS A 139 -4.29 18.42 -9.04
C CYS A 139 -5.45 17.74 -8.31
N TRP A 140 -6.36 18.56 -7.79
CA TRP A 140 -7.49 18.15 -6.98
C TRP A 140 -8.79 18.67 -7.57
N ASP A 141 -9.86 17.87 -7.54
CA ASP A 141 -11.14 18.25 -8.12
C ASP A 141 -12.26 17.29 -7.64
N TRP A 142 -13.51 17.60 -7.95
CA TRP A 142 -14.68 16.79 -7.71
C TRP A 142 -15.23 16.14 -8.98
N SER A 143 -15.81 14.95 -8.86
CA SER A 143 -16.58 14.30 -9.92
C SER A 143 -17.82 13.64 -9.37
N PHE A 144 -18.84 13.50 -10.20
CA PHE A 144 -19.99 12.66 -9.84
C PHE A 144 -19.55 11.25 -9.50
N SER A 145 -20.08 10.71 -8.39
CA SER A 145 -19.74 9.36 -7.90
C SER A 145 -19.98 8.26 -8.94
N SER A 146 -20.96 8.46 -9.83
CA SER A 146 -21.30 7.55 -10.92
C SER A 146 -20.44 7.71 -12.19
N SER A 147 -19.51 8.68 -12.22
CA SER A 147 -18.70 8.96 -13.41
C SER A 147 -17.78 7.77 -13.75
N ARG A 148 -17.76 7.40 -15.05
CA ARG A 148 -16.83 6.42 -15.60
C ARG A 148 -16.08 7.05 -16.78
N SER A 149 -14.79 7.29 -16.61
CA SER A 149 -13.92 7.82 -17.67
C SER A 149 -12.71 6.92 -17.81
N ALA A 150 -12.23 6.73 -19.03
CA ALA A 150 -11.02 5.95 -19.29
C ALA A 150 -9.76 6.50 -18.60
N SER A 151 -9.78 7.77 -18.18
CA SER A 151 -8.73 8.41 -17.40
C SER A 151 -8.99 8.46 -15.90
N LEU A 152 -10.12 7.97 -15.39
CA LEU A 152 -10.48 8.00 -13.97
C LEU A 152 -10.54 6.58 -13.44
N GLY A 153 -9.85 6.32 -12.34
CA GLY A 153 -9.59 4.97 -11.91
C GLY A 153 -9.50 4.72 -10.42
N PHE A 154 -9.18 3.49 -10.11
CA PHE A 154 -8.98 2.93 -8.79
C PHE A 154 -7.49 2.84 -8.47
N ARG A 155 -7.00 3.72 -7.60
CA ARG A 155 -5.68 3.68 -6.98
C ARG A 155 -5.85 3.36 -5.51
N PRO A 156 -5.76 2.09 -5.11
CA PRO A 156 -5.94 1.70 -3.72
C PRO A 156 -4.71 1.97 -2.87
N ALA A 157 -4.98 2.01 -1.55
CA ALA A 157 -4.01 1.77 -0.51
C ALA A 157 -4.29 0.41 0.15
N LEU A 158 -3.22 -0.29 0.57
CA LEU A 158 -3.27 -1.42 1.48
C LEU A 158 -2.79 -0.95 2.86
N GLU A 159 -3.67 -1.01 3.83
CA GLU A 159 -3.37 -0.79 5.24
C GLU A 159 -3.03 -2.15 5.87
N PRO A 160 -1.78 -2.41 6.29
CA PRO A 160 -1.41 -3.69 6.87
C PRO A 160 -2.19 -3.95 8.16
N LEU A 161 -2.69 -5.16 8.33
CA LEU A 161 -3.31 -5.61 9.56
C LEU A 161 -2.35 -6.53 10.32
N PRO A 162 -2.26 -6.46 11.65
CA PRO A 162 -1.35 -7.31 12.41
C PRO A 162 -1.73 -8.78 12.25
N SER A 163 -0.72 -9.64 12.11
CA SER A 163 -0.95 -11.09 12.09
C SER A 163 -0.97 -11.66 13.49
N ASP A 164 -1.97 -12.47 13.77
CA ASP A 164 -2.04 -13.25 15.00
C ASP A 164 -1.02 -14.40 15.03
N GLY A 165 -0.59 -14.79 16.23
CA GLY A 165 0.20 -16.00 16.45
C GLY A 165 1.67 -15.89 16.05
N LEU A 166 2.21 -14.70 15.81
CA LEU A 166 3.64 -14.47 15.67
C LEU A 166 4.35 -14.85 16.99
N ARG A 167 5.43 -15.62 16.89
CA ARG A 167 6.26 -16.08 18.00
C ARG A 167 7.72 -16.15 17.58
N PRO A 168 8.69 -16.15 18.52
CA PRO A 168 10.09 -16.37 18.18
C PRO A 168 10.28 -17.58 17.27
N GLY A 169 11.11 -17.40 16.22
CA GLY A 169 11.30 -18.35 15.12
C GLY A 169 10.31 -18.19 13.95
N SER A 170 9.29 -17.36 14.07
CA SER A 170 8.39 -17.07 12.93
C SER A 170 9.09 -16.24 11.87
N ARG A 171 8.89 -16.57 10.61
CA ARG A 171 9.22 -15.66 9.49
C ARG A 171 8.23 -14.50 9.53
N ALA A 172 8.76 -13.28 9.61
CA ALA A 172 7.97 -12.09 9.80
C ALA A 172 8.44 -10.93 8.90
N CYS A 173 7.57 -9.96 8.74
CA CYS A 173 7.95 -8.64 8.27
C CYS A 173 7.38 -7.57 9.19
N ALA A 174 8.16 -6.51 9.38
CA ALA A 174 7.75 -5.29 10.06
C ALA A 174 7.53 -4.20 9.01
N ILE A 175 6.31 -3.71 8.91
CA ILE A 175 5.89 -2.70 7.93
C ILE A 175 5.72 -1.37 8.66
N GLY A 176 6.54 -0.37 8.33
CA GLY A 176 6.47 0.95 8.95
C GLY A 176 7.33 1.98 8.25
N GLY A 177 7.08 3.26 8.50
CA GLY A 177 7.78 4.33 7.81
C GLY A 177 7.74 4.16 6.30
N GLN A 178 8.90 4.15 5.65
CA GLN A 178 9.05 3.92 4.21
C GLN A 178 9.64 2.52 3.91
N SER A 179 9.55 1.57 4.84
CA SER A 179 10.26 0.30 4.76
C SER A 179 9.41 -0.90 5.09
N ILE A 180 9.79 -2.04 4.52
CA ILE A 180 9.36 -3.36 4.95
C ILE A 180 10.62 -4.14 5.33
N LEU A 181 10.75 -4.48 6.60
CA LEU A 181 11.87 -5.24 7.12
C LEU A 181 11.49 -6.71 7.21
N TYR A 182 12.19 -7.56 6.48
CA TYR A 182 11.95 -9.01 6.45
C TYR A 182 12.96 -9.72 7.32
N GLY A 183 12.51 -10.68 8.12
CA GLY A 183 13.40 -11.45 8.97
C GLY A 183 12.71 -12.57 9.73
N GLU A 184 13.51 -13.27 10.55
CA GLU A 184 13.00 -14.16 11.57
C GLU A 184 12.75 -13.37 12.86
N LEU A 185 11.57 -13.50 13.44
CA LEU A 185 11.27 -12.90 14.73
C LEU A 185 12.11 -13.57 15.82
N VAL A 186 12.99 -12.81 16.44
CA VAL A 186 13.83 -13.29 17.55
C VAL A 186 13.11 -13.10 18.88
N ASP A 187 12.53 -11.89 19.08
CA ASP A 187 11.77 -11.55 20.29
C ASP A 187 10.80 -10.40 19.99
N GLN A 188 9.75 -10.31 20.80
CA GLN A 188 8.78 -9.22 20.74
C GLN A 188 8.28 -8.88 22.13
N THR A 189 8.40 -7.62 22.48
CA THR A 189 7.88 -7.03 23.73
C THR A 189 6.80 -6.00 23.40
N ALA A 190 6.26 -5.34 24.43
CA ALA A 190 5.33 -4.22 24.22
C ALA A 190 6.02 -2.99 23.58
N TYR A 191 7.35 -2.91 23.63
CA TYR A 191 8.12 -1.74 23.19
C TYR A 191 8.96 -2.00 21.95
N ASP A 192 9.50 -3.19 21.83
CA ASP A 192 10.48 -3.55 20.82
C ASP A 192 10.15 -4.86 20.13
N VAL A 193 10.47 -4.91 18.85
CA VAL A 193 10.53 -6.12 18.03
C VAL A 193 11.98 -6.35 17.64
N ILE A 194 12.49 -7.57 17.85
CA ILE A 194 13.83 -7.97 17.43
C ILE A 194 13.71 -8.93 16.26
N LEU A 195 14.27 -8.52 15.11
CA LEU A 195 14.30 -9.32 13.90
C LEU A 195 15.73 -9.71 13.56
N ARG A 196 15.96 -10.99 13.24
CA ARG A 196 17.13 -11.43 12.50
C ARG A 196 16.87 -11.16 11.01
N PRO A 197 17.56 -10.18 10.41
CA PRO A 197 17.25 -9.76 9.05
C PRO A 197 17.47 -10.87 8.03
N GLY A 198 16.58 -11.00 7.07
CA GLY A 198 16.77 -11.83 5.89
C GLY A 198 17.51 -11.09 4.78
N SER A 199 17.97 -11.80 3.77
CA SER A 199 18.72 -11.24 2.63
C SER A 199 17.96 -10.18 1.82
N LYS A 200 16.63 -10.10 1.97
CA LYS A 200 15.78 -9.07 1.34
C LYS A 200 15.80 -7.74 2.09
N THR A 201 16.25 -7.73 3.33
CA THR A 201 16.40 -6.50 4.11
C THR A 201 17.75 -5.89 3.80
N VAL A 202 17.75 -4.78 3.07
CA VAL A 202 18.99 -4.04 2.79
C VAL A 202 19.27 -3.14 3.98
N LEU A 203 20.21 -3.54 4.84
CA LEU A 203 20.55 -2.82 6.08
C LEU A 203 20.95 -1.36 5.82
N ALA A 204 21.51 -1.04 4.66
CA ALA A 204 21.86 0.31 4.27
C ALA A 204 20.65 1.21 3.97
N GLU A 205 19.46 0.62 3.78
CA GLU A 205 18.20 1.35 3.58
C GLU A 205 17.41 1.50 4.88
N VAL A 206 17.83 0.81 5.95
CA VAL A 206 17.30 1.04 7.29
C VAL A 206 17.82 2.40 7.73
N ASP A 207 16.94 3.39 7.69
CA ASP A 207 17.24 4.77 8.06
C ASP A 207 17.61 4.81 9.55
N GLU A 208 18.92 4.81 9.84
CA GLU A 208 19.45 4.72 11.18
C GLU A 208 18.79 5.77 12.09
N GLY A 209 18.12 5.28 13.12
CA GLY A 209 17.45 6.11 14.13
C GLY A 209 15.99 6.45 13.86
N LYS A 210 15.41 6.11 12.69
CA LYS A 210 13.99 6.40 12.42
C LYS A 210 13.06 5.20 12.63
N LEU A 211 13.39 4.04 12.09
CA LEU A 211 12.55 2.84 12.20
C LEU A 211 13.22 1.71 12.97
N ALA A 212 14.48 1.43 12.67
CA ALA A 212 15.21 0.32 13.26
C ALA A 212 16.63 0.72 13.66
N MET A 213 17.20 -0.02 14.61
CA MET A 213 18.60 0.08 15.02
C MET A 213 19.26 -1.29 14.87
N CYS A 214 20.45 -1.32 14.28
CA CYS A 214 21.22 -2.54 14.14
C CYS A 214 22.00 -2.83 15.44
N LEU A 215 21.86 -4.03 15.98
CA LEU A 215 22.62 -4.51 17.13
C LEU A 215 23.98 -5.07 16.71
N PRO A 216 24.96 -5.17 17.64
CA PRO A 216 26.28 -5.72 17.35
C PRO A 216 26.25 -7.19 16.83
N ASP A 217 25.22 -7.94 17.13
CA ASP A 217 25.01 -9.32 16.65
C ASP A 217 24.33 -9.40 15.28
N GLY A 218 24.08 -8.26 14.64
CA GLY A 218 23.44 -8.16 13.34
C GLY A 218 21.92 -8.20 13.35
N ASN A 219 21.29 -8.33 14.54
CA ASN A 219 19.83 -8.24 14.63
C ASN A 219 19.36 -6.79 14.53
N LEU A 220 18.11 -6.60 14.14
CA LEU A 220 17.44 -5.30 14.08
C LEU A 220 16.50 -5.16 15.27
N VAL A 221 16.60 -4.06 16.01
CA VAL A 221 15.59 -3.63 16.98
C VAL A 221 14.70 -2.59 16.35
N VAL A 222 13.41 -2.81 16.39
CA VAL A 222 12.39 -1.95 15.81
C VAL A 222 11.42 -1.54 16.91
N ASP A 223 11.10 -0.25 17.00
CA ASP A 223 10.07 0.28 17.90
C ASP A 223 8.71 -0.31 17.51
N SER A 224 8.10 -1.11 18.39
CA SER A 224 6.84 -1.80 18.12
C SER A 224 5.67 -0.84 17.82
N SER A 225 5.73 0.40 18.32
CA SER A 225 4.71 1.42 18.06
C SER A 225 4.74 2.00 16.65
N LYS A 226 5.84 1.78 15.91
CA LYS A 226 6.06 2.34 14.57
C LYS A 226 5.83 1.34 13.44
N VAL A 227 5.53 0.09 13.76
CA VAL A 227 5.40 -0.96 12.76
C VAL A 227 4.18 -1.84 12.98
N ILE A 228 3.67 -2.38 11.90
CA ILE A 228 2.73 -3.50 11.91
C ILE A 228 3.50 -4.77 11.58
N MET A 229 3.36 -5.77 12.45
CA MET A 229 4.00 -7.07 12.29
C MET A 229 3.09 -8.04 11.57
N GLN A 230 3.62 -8.67 10.52
CA GLN A 230 2.90 -9.70 9.77
C GLN A 230 3.75 -10.95 9.58
N VAL A 231 3.08 -12.10 9.41
CA VAL A 231 3.73 -13.32 8.93
C VAL A 231 4.24 -13.08 7.50
N TYR A 232 5.48 -13.48 7.22
CA TYR A 232 6.03 -13.43 5.88
C TYR A 232 6.01 -14.82 5.24
N PRO A 233 5.26 -15.04 4.15
CA PRO A 233 5.13 -16.36 3.54
C PRO A 233 6.33 -16.78 2.67
N GLY A 234 7.20 -15.82 2.30
CA GLY A 234 8.35 -16.07 1.43
C GLY A 234 9.51 -16.78 2.13
N GLU A 235 10.48 -17.27 1.34
CA GLU A 235 11.73 -17.78 1.88
C GLU A 235 12.60 -16.62 2.38
N ILE A 236 13.14 -16.78 3.58
CA ILE A 236 14.14 -15.88 4.14
C ILE A 236 15.47 -16.59 3.90
N HIS A 237 16.22 -16.18 2.89
CA HIS A 237 17.59 -16.61 2.72
C HIS A 237 18.45 -15.84 3.72
N THR A 238 18.97 -16.51 4.74
CA THR A 238 20.01 -15.95 5.62
C THR A 238 21.36 -16.08 4.91
N GLU A 239 22.26 -15.10 5.07
CA GLU A 239 23.65 -15.25 4.62
C GLU A 239 24.31 -16.39 5.40
N GLY A 240 24.25 -17.59 4.88
CA GLY A 240 24.79 -18.79 5.53
C GLY A 240 24.38 -20.09 4.84
N ASP A 241 23.34 -20.06 4.04
CA ASP A 241 22.91 -21.20 3.23
C ASP A 241 23.65 -21.21 1.87
N LYS A 242 24.91 -21.64 1.91
CA LYS A 242 25.71 -22.04 0.72
C LYS A 242 25.89 -23.55 0.74
#